data_844112a78224db49797080e04377dce6
#
_entry.id   844112a78224db49797080e04377dce6
#
_cell.length_a   1.000
_cell.length_b   1.000
_cell.length_c   1.000
_cell.angle_alpha   90.00
_cell.angle_beta   90.00
_cell.angle_gamma   90.00
#
_symmetry.space_group_name_H-M   'P 1'
#
loop_
_entity.id
_entity.type
_entity.pdbx_description
1 polymer ?
#
loop_
_entity_poly.entity_id
_entity_poly.type
_entity_poly.pdbx_seq_one_letter_code
_entity_poly.pdbx_strand_id
1 'polypeptide(L)'
;MSSVVVVGTQWGDEGKGKITDFLSENAEVIARYQGGNNAGHTIKFDGITYKLHLIPSGIFYKDKTCVIGNGMVVDPKALVTELAYLHERNVSTDNLRISNRAHVILPYHLKLDEVEEERKGANKIGTTKKGIGPAYMDKAARIGIRIADLLDRDAFAEKLERNLEEKNRLLEKMYETEGFKLEDILDEYYEYGQQIKKYVCDTSVVLNDALDEGRRVLFEGAQGVMLDIDQGTYPFVTSSNPVAGGVTIGSGVGPTKIKHVVGVSKAYTTRVGDGPFPTELKDEIGDQIREVGREYGTTTGRPRRVGWFDSVVVRHARRVSGITDLSLNSIDVLTGIETLKICVAYRYKGEIIEEFPASLKALAECEPVYEEMPGWTEDITGAQSLSELPENARHYLERVSQLTGIPLSIFSVGPDRSQTNVLRSVYRAN
;
A
#
# COMPACT_ATOMS: atom_id res chain seq x y z
N MET A 1 -24.57 7.02 -2.70
CA MET A 1 -23.32 6.41 -3.21
C MET A 1 -22.21 6.74 -2.24
N SER A 2 -21.55 5.75 -1.70
CA SER A 2 -20.42 5.98 -0.79
C SER A 2 -19.25 5.11 -1.22
N SER A 3 -18.27 5.71 -1.90
CA SER A 3 -16.98 5.10 -2.21
C SER A 3 -15.92 5.74 -1.34
N VAL A 4 -15.09 4.92 -0.73
CA VAL A 4 -13.97 5.34 0.11
C VAL A 4 -12.69 4.71 -0.43
N VAL A 5 -11.67 5.53 -0.65
CA VAL A 5 -10.32 5.06 -1.02
C VAL A 5 -9.40 5.24 0.18
N VAL A 6 -8.64 4.22 0.53
CA VAL A 6 -7.62 4.29 1.58
C VAL A 6 -6.24 4.34 0.93
N VAL A 7 -5.51 5.43 1.16
CA VAL A 7 -4.13 5.61 0.68
C VAL A 7 -3.18 5.90 1.83
N GLY A 8 -1.94 5.44 1.72
CA GLY A 8 -0.88 5.86 2.64
C GLY A 8 -0.31 7.20 2.19
N THR A 9 -0.12 8.14 3.11
CA THR A 9 0.37 9.49 2.78
C THR A 9 1.89 9.60 2.74
N GLN A 10 2.60 8.58 3.21
CA GLN A 10 4.05 8.56 3.39
C GLN A 10 4.69 7.49 2.49
N TRP A 11 5.74 6.81 2.96
CA TRP A 11 6.46 5.76 2.21
C TRP A 11 5.99 4.33 2.51
N GLY A 12 4.72 4.12 2.82
CA GLY A 12 4.19 2.84 3.27
C GLY A 12 4.33 2.64 4.78
N ASP A 13 3.81 1.50 5.26
CA ASP A 13 3.85 1.13 6.68
C ASP A 13 3.12 2.10 7.63
N GLU A 14 2.19 2.93 7.12
CA GLU A 14 1.40 3.88 7.92
C GLU A 14 0.33 3.23 8.80
N GLY A 15 0.20 1.90 8.75
CA GLY A 15 -0.85 1.18 9.46
C GLY A 15 -2.17 1.10 8.69
N LYS A 16 -2.12 1.22 7.35
CA LYS A 16 -3.30 1.11 6.47
C LYS A 16 -4.09 -0.18 6.69
N GLY A 17 -3.42 -1.30 6.91
CA GLY A 17 -4.08 -2.59 7.12
C GLY A 17 -5.10 -2.54 8.25
N LYS A 18 -4.74 -1.95 9.40
CA LYS A 18 -5.65 -1.76 10.54
C LYS A 18 -6.83 -0.85 10.19
N ILE A 19 -6.57 0.27 9.51
CA ILE A 19 -7.62 1.22 9.14
C ILE A 19 -8.54 0.63 8.06
N THR A 20 -7.99 -0.10 7.10
CA THR A 20 -8.78 -0.80 6.08
C THR A 20 -9.66 -1.87 6.70
N ASP A 21 -9.11 -2.69 7.59
CA ASP A 21 -9.89 -3.70 8.34
C ASP A 21 -11.01 -3.04 9.16
N PHE A 22 -10.67 -1.96 9.88
CA PHE A 22 -11.65 -1.19 10.65
C PHE A 22 -12.78 -0.64 9.77
N LEU A 23 -12.44 -0.04 8.63
CA LEU A 23 -13.42 0.53 7.70
C LEU A 23 -14.20 -0.55 6.92
N SER A 24 -13.61 -1.73 6.73
CA SER A 24 -14.25 -2.86 6.05
C SER A 24 -15.53 -3.33 6.75
N GLU A 25 -15.65 -3.13 8.06
CA GLU A 25 -16.86 -3.47 8.80
C GLU A 25 -18.11 -2.79 8.23
N ASN A 26 -17.97 -1.54 7.82
CA ASN A 26 -19.05 -0.73 7.27
C ASN A 26 -19.11 -0.74 5.73
N ALA A 27 -18.21 -1.42 5.06
CA ALA A 27 -18.23 -1.60 3.61
C ALA A 27 -19.02 -2.85 3.22
N GLU A 28 -19.55 -2.90 2.01
CA GLU A 28 -20.21 -4.06 1.42
C GLU A 28 -19.34 -4.71 0.34
N VAL A 29 -18.44 -3.92 -0.26
CA VAL A 29 -17.45 -4.39 -1.23
C VAL A 29 -16.10 -3.83 -0.85
N ILE A 30 -15.07 -4.68 -0.84
CA ILE A 30 -13.68 -4.30 -0.58
C ILE A 30 -12.84 -4.69 -1.80
N ALA A 31 -12.18 -3.71 -2.43
CA ALA A 31 -11.43 -3.91 -3.66
C ALA A 31 -9.99 -3.45 -3.54
N ARG A 32 -9.04 -4.29 -3.93
CA ARG A 32 -7.65 -3.89 -4.17
C ARG A 32 -7.48 -3.49 -5.63
N TYR A 33 -6.77 -2.39 -5.88
CA TYR A 33 -6.68 -1.81 -7.22
C TYR A 33 -5.26 -1.73 -7.79
N GLN A 34 -4.21 -1.97 -7.00
CA GLN A 34 -2.82 -1.90 -7.47
C GLN A 34 -1.88 -2.74 -6.59
N GLY A 35 -0.63 -2.92 -7.06
CA GLY A 35 0.38 -3.74 -6.40
C GLY A 35 0.16 -5.22 -6.65
N GLY A 36 0.72 -6.04 -5.81
CA GLY A 36 0.65 -7.50 -5.87
C GLY A 36 0.97 -8.11 -4.51
N ASN A 37 1.59 -9.28 -4.49
CA ASN A 37 2.00 -9.96 -3.27
C ASN A 37 3.27 -9.38 -2.60
N ASN A 38 3.76 -8.22 -3.06
CA ASN A 38 4.73 -7.40 -2.36
C ASN A 38 4.12 -6.62 -1.19
N ALA A 39 2.81 -6.40 -1.19
CA ALA A 39 2.09 -5.86 -0.04
C ALA A 39 1.83 -6.99 0.97
N GLY A 40 1.83 -6.64 2.24
CA GLY A 40 1.42 -7.55 3.31
C GLY A 40 0.63 -6.78 4.35
N HIS A 41 -0.49 -7.32 4.77
CA HIS A 41 -1.24 -6.79 5.89
C HIS A 41 -1.62 -7.89 6.87
N THR A 42 -1.61 -7.52 8.12
CA THR A 42 -1.95 -8.42 9.23
C THR A 42 -3.33 -8.05 9.74
N ILE A 43 -4.21 -9.03 9.80
CA ILE A 43 -5.59 -8.88 10.29
C ILE A 43 -5.75 -9.79 11.51
N LYS A 44 -6.39 -9.27 12.56
CA LYS A 44 -6.86 -10.07 13.69
C LYS A 44 -8.35 -10.31 13.54
N PHE A 45 -8.75 -11.56 13.42
CA PHE A 45 -10.15 -11.97 13.31
C PHE A 45 -10.41 -13.17 14.23
N ASP A 46 -11.42 -13.10 15.08
CA ASP A 46 -11.78 -14.11 16.09
C ASP A 46 -10.57 -14.57 16.94
N GLY A 47 -9.72 -13.62 17.34
CA GLY A 47 -8.53 -13.89 18.16
C GLY A 47 -7.36 -14.51 17.39
N ILE A 48 -7.52 -14.82 16.11
CA ILE A 48 -6.49 -15.40 15.25
C ILE A 48 -5.86 -14.28 14.40
N THR A 49 -4.55 -14.35 14.25
CA THR A 49 -3.80 -13.40 13.40
C THR A 49 -3.58 -14.03 12.02
N TYR A 50 -4.05 -13.34 11.00
CA TYR A 50 -3.88 -13.72 9.60
C TYR A 50 -2.93 -12.76 8.89
N LYS A 51 -2.10 -13.30 8.01
CA LYS A 51 -1.23 -12.51 7.12
C LYS A 51 -1.68 -12.72 5.69
N LEU A 52 -2.18 -11.64 5.07
CA LEU A 52 -2.64 -11.65 3.68
C LEU A 52 -1.73 -10.79 2.80
N HIS A 53 -1.63 -11.14 1.53
CA HIS A 53 -0.81 -10.44 0.54
C HIS A 53 -1.60 -9.99 -0.69
N LEU A 54 -2.45 -10.85 -1.25
CA LEU A 54 -3.25 -10.57 -2.45
C LEU A 54 -4.73 -10.35 -2.14
N ILE A 55 -5.27 -11.16 -1.23
CA ILE A 55 -6.70 -11.18 -0.92
C ILE A 55 -7.06 -9.96 -0.06
N PRO A 56 -8.15 -9.23 -0.40
CA PRO A 56 -8.61 -8.07 0.38
C PRO A 56 -8.98 -8.39 1.82
N SER A 57 -8.86 -7.40 2.71
CA SER A 57 -9.10 -7.51 4.15
C SER A 57 -10.49 -8.01 4.52
N GLY A 58 -11.50 -7.76 3.68
CA GLY A 58 -12.89 -8.14 3.93
C GLY A 58 -13.22 -9.62 3.79
N ILE A 59 -12.27 -10.48 3.43
CA ILE A 59 -12.50 -11.91 3.12
C ILE A 59 -13.15 -12.70 4.27
N PHE A 60 -12.91 -12.27 5.51
CA PHE A 60 -13.45 -12.93 6.71
C PHE A 60 -14.96 -12.72 6.90
N TYR A 61 -15.55 -11.77 6.20
CA TYR A 61 -16.97 -11.43 6.30
C TYR A 61 -17.72 -12.00 5.09
N LYS A 62 -18.55 -13.03 5.31
CA LYS A 62 -19.25 -13.76 4.24
C LYS A 62 -20.26 -12.92 3.45
N ASP A 63 -20.78 -11.86 4.07
CA ASP A 63 -21.73 -10.93 3.49
C ASP A 63 -21.11 -9.85 2.61
N LYS A 64 -19.78 -9.78 2.56
CA LYS A 64 -19.03 -8.77 1.80
C LYS A 64 -18.44 -9.38 0.53
N THR A 65 -18.37 -8.58 -0.52
CA THR A 65 -17.67 -8.96 -1.76
C THR A 65 -16.23 -8.47 -1.72
N CYS A 66 -15.27 -9.35 -1.97
CA CYS A 66 -13.84 -9.04 -2.03
C CYS A 66 -13.34 -9.09 -3.47
N VAL A 67 -12.68 -8.04 -3.94
CA VAL A 67 -12.29 -7.88 -5.34
C VAL A 67 -10.79 -7.69 -5.48
N ILE A 68 -10.16 -8.54 -6.31
CA ILE A 68 -8.82 -8.32 -6.85
C ILE A 68 -9.00 -7.63 -8.20
N GLY A 69 -8.72 -6.33 -8.25
CA GLY A 69 -8.93 -5.48 -9.42
C GLY A 69 -7.91 -5.70 -10.54
N ASN A 70 -8.22 -5.17 -11.71
CA ASN A 70 -7.38 -5.33 -12.91
C ASN A 70 -6.02 -4.62 -12.85
N GLY A 71 -5.86 -3.66 -11.95
CA GLY A 71 -4.59 -2.96 -11.75
C GLY A 71 -3.59 -3.73 -10.90
N MET A 72 -4.00 -4.81 -10.25
CA MET A 72 -3.08 -5.70 -9.56
C MET A 72 -2.32 -6.59 -10.54
N VAL A 73 -1.09 -6.96 -10.14
CA VAL A 73 -0.34 -8.07 -10.75
C VAL A 73 -0.43 -9.26 -9.81
N VAL A 74 -0.88 -10.39 -10.34
CA VAL A 74 -1.26 -11.58 -9.57
C VAL A 74 -0.28 -12.71 -9.82
N ASP A 75 0.38 -13.15 -8.77
CA ASP A 75 1.12 -14.42 -8.79
C ASP A 75 0.13 -15.55 -8.49
N PRO A 76 -0.20 -16.42 -9.48
CA PRO A 76 -1.17 -17.49 -9.30
C PRO A 76 -0.76 -18.50 -8.23
N LYS A 77 0.52 -18.82 -8.15
CA LYS A 77 1.06 -19.73 -7.12
C LYS A 77 0.87 -19.14 -5.70
N ALA A 78 1.22 -17.87 -5.53
CA ALA A 78 1.04 -17.18 -4.25
C ALA A 78 -0.45 -17.09 -3.88
N LEU A 79 -1.32 -16.82 -4.85
CA LEU A 79 -2.77 -16.72 -4.61
C LEU A 79 -3.37 -18.08 -4.19
N VAL A 80 -3.03 -19.15 -4.89
CA VAL A 80 -3.49 -20.52 -4.53
C VAL A 80 -2.99 -20.90 -3.15
N THR A 81 -1.75 -20.55 -2.80
CA THR A 81 -1.20 -20.78 -1.46
C THR A 81 -1.97 -20.01 -0.40
N GLU A 82 -2.32 -18.76 -0.67
CA GLU A 82 -3.09 -17.92 0.27
C GLU A 82 -4.54 -18.42 0.42
N LEU A 83 -5.16 -18.89 -0.66
CA LEU A 83 -6.47 -19.55 -0.61
C LEU A 83 -6.44 -20.84 0.23
N ALA A 84 -5.45 -21.70 0.03
CA ALA A 84 -5.27 -22.92 0.81
C ALA A 84 -5.08 -22.59 2.31
N TYR A 85 -4.23 -21.61 2.63
CA TYR A 85 -4.02 -21.12 3.99
C TYR A 85 -5.31 -20.69 4.69
N LEU A 86 -6.23 -20.02 3.97
CA LEU A 86 -7.54 -19.62 4.49
C LEU A 86 -8.48 -20.81 4.67
N HIS A 87 -8.55 -21.72 3.68
CA HIS A 87 -9.39 -22.92 3.73
C HIS A 87 -9.00 -23.85 4.88
N GLU A 88 -7.72 -24.05 5.14
CA GLU A 88 -7.22 -24.85 6.29
C GLU A 88 -7.68 -24.27 7.63
N ARG A 89 -8.04 -22.99 7.67
CA ARG A 89 -8.56 -22.27 8.85
C ARG A 89 -10.07 -22.08 8.81
N ASN A 90 -10.77 -22.82 7.94
CA ASN A 90 -12.22 -22.76 7.77
C ASN A 90 -12.76 -21.39 7.36
N VAL A 91 -11.94 -20.56 6.70
CA VAL A 91 -12.37 -19.30 6.13
C VAL A 91 -12.88 -19.55 4.70
N SER A 92 -14.17 -19.27 4.46
CA SER A 92 -14.75 -19.33 3.11
C SER A 92 -14.18 -18.20 2.24
N THR A 93 -13.95 -18.52 0.97
CA THR A 93 -13.51 -17.54 -0.03
C THR A 93 -14.52 -17.38 -1.18
N ASP A 94 -15.76 -17.83 -1.01
CA ASP A 94 -16.80 -17.79 -2.05
C ASP A 94 -17.20 -16.38 -2.45
N ASN A 95 -16.93 -15.42 -1.58
CA ASN A 95 -17.14 -13.98 -1.79
C ASN A 95 -15.97 -13.29 -2.54
N LEU A 96 -14.92 -14.00 -2.96
CA LEU A 96 -13.82 -13.47 -3.74
C LEU A 96 -14.21 -13.31 -5.22
N ARG A 97 -13.74 -12.23 -5.85
CA ARG A 97 -13.83 -11.95 -7.29
C ARG A 97 -12.47 -11.51 -7.79
N ILE A 98 -12.02 -12.07 -8.90
CA ILE A 98 -10.71 -11.80 -9.50
C ILE A 98 -10.93 -11.26 -10.92
N SER A 99 -10.29 -10.13 -11.21
CA SER A 99 -10.39 -9.55 -12.54
C SER A 99 -9.77 -10.44 -13.61
N ASN A 100 -10.55 -10.74 -14.63
CA ASN A 100 -10.06 -11.41 -15.85
C ASN A 100 -9.01 -10.59 -16.61
N ARG A 101 -8.92 -9.26 -16.34
CA ARG A 101 -7.95 -8.34 -16.95
C ARG A 101 -6.69 -8.12 -16.11
N ALA A 102 -6.59 -8.67 -14.91
CA ALA A 102 -5.37 -8.58 -14.10
C ALA A 102 -4.21 -9.31 -14.78
N HIS A 103 -2.99 -8.78 -14.65
CA HIS A 103 -1.79 -9.38 -15.23
C HIS A 103 -1.19 -10.43 -14.29
N VAL A 104 -0.60 -11.46 -14.90
CA VAL A 104 -0.04 -12.62 -14.21
C VAL A 104 1.45 -12.42 -13.98
N ILE A 105 1.92 -12.72 -12.77
CA ILE A 105 3.33 -12.87 -12.46
C ILE A 105 3.74 -14.32 -12.71
N LEU A 106 4.79 -14.52 -13.49
CA LEU A 106 5.34 -15.82 -13.87
C LEU A 106 6.76 -15.99 -13.35
N PRO A 107 7.32 -17.20 -13.29
CA PRO A 107 8.65 -17.47 -12.75
C PRO A 107 9.76 -16.59 -13.30
N TYR A 108 9.72 -16.27 -14.60
CA TYR A 108 10.73 -15.39 -15.20
C TYR A 108 10.65 -13.95 -14.70
N HIS A 109 9.47 -13.46 -14.24
CA HIS A 109 9.38 -12.15 -13.60
C HIS A 109 10.10 -12.13 -12.25
N LEU A 110 9.94 -13.18 -11.44
CA LEU A 110 10.65 -13.31 -10.16
C LEU A 110 12.17 -13.35 -10.39
N LYS A 111 12.60 -14.16 -11.38
CA LYS A 111 14.01 -14.29 -11.69
C LYS A 111 14.63 -12.99 -12.20
N LEU A 112 13.94 -12.27 -13.08
CA LEU A 112 14.39 -10.96 -13.56
C LEU A 112 14.49 -9.95 -12.42
N ASP A 113 13.49 -9.86 -11.53
CA ASP A 113 13.52 -8.96 -10.36
C ASP A 113 14.74 -9.25 -9.47
N GLU A 114 15.08 -10.53 -9.27
CA GLU A 114 16.23 -10.95 -8.49
C GLU A 114 17.55 -10.52 -9.16
N VAL A 115 17.78 -10.90 -10.42
CA VAL A 115 19.07 -10.66 -11.09
C VAL A 115 19.30 -9.20 -11.41
N GLU A 116 18.25 -8.44 -11.74
CA GLU A 116 18.33 -6.99 -11.95
C GLU A 116 18.71 -6.26 -10.66
N GLU A 117 18.11 -6.63 -9.55
CA GLU A 117 18.43 -6.02 -8.26
C GLU A 117 19.84 -6.36 -7.80
N GLU A 118 20.31 -7.57 -8.02
CA GLU A 118 21.69 -7.99 -7.73
C GLU A 118 22.71 -7.23 -8.57
N ARG A 119 22.42 -7.03 -9.86
CA ARG A 119 23.30 -6.30 -10.78
C ARG A 119 23.44 -4.82 -10.43
N LYS A 120 22.42 -4.19 -9.85
CA LYS A 120 22.47 -2.78 -9.42
C LYS A 120 23.50 -2.53 -8.30
N GLY A 121 23.93 -3.54 -7.57
CA GLY A 121 24.96 -3.44 -6.52
C GLY A 121 24.61 -2.35 -5.49
N ALA A 122 25.41 -1.29 -5.42
CA ALA A 122 25.20 -0.15 -4.52
C ALA A 122 23.99 0.72 -4.89
N ASN A 123 23.49 0.62 -6.11
CA ASN A 123 22.33 1.36 -6.60
C ASN A 123 21.01 0.57 -6.50
N LYS A 124 20.93 -0.38 -5.57
CA LYS A 124 19.73 -1.17 -5.32
C LYS A 124 18.55 -0.27 -4.97
N ILE A 125 17.37 -0.65 -5.47
CA ILE A 125 16.09 -0.01 -5.10
C ILE A 125 15.58 -0.60 -3.78
N GLY A 126 15.94 -1.84 -3.46
CA GLY A 126 15.45 -2.59 -2.32
C GLY A 126 14.12 -3.30 -2.64
N THR A 127 14.03 -3.94 -3.80
CA THR A 127 12.81 -4.64 -4.23
C THR A 127 12.50 -5.83 -3.32
N THR A 128 11.25 -6.26 -3.36
CA THR A 128 10.78 -7.45 -2.60
C THR A 128 11.12 -8.76 -3.28
N LYS A 129 11.70 -8.74 -4.48
CA LYS A 129 12.00 -9.90 -5.35
C LYS A 129 10.74 -10.75 -5.64
N LYS A 130 9.60 -10.10 -5.78
CA LYS A 130 8.29 -10.73 -6.07
C LYS A 130 7.84 -10.59 -7.53
N GLY A 131 8.73 -10.09 -8.40
CA GLY A 131 8.44 -9.94 -9.83
C GLY A 131 7.46 -8.83 -10.18
N ILE A 132 7.17 -7.93 -9.25
CA ILE A 132 6.17 -6.86 -9.43
C ILE A 132 6.59 -5.90 -10.56
N GLY A 133 7.81 -5.36 -10.50
CA GLY A 133 8.36 -4.46 -11.52
C GLY A 133 8.35 -5.08 -12.91
N PRO A 134 8.98 -6.24 -13.12
CA PRO A 134 8.98 -6.93 -14.40
C PRO A 134 7.58 -7.24 -14.96
N ALA A 135 6.61 -7.59 -14.11
CA ALA A 135 5.23 -7.82 -14.57
C ALA A 135 4.54 -6.53 -15.05
N TYR A 136 4.73 -5.40 -14.35
CA TYR A 136 4.25 -4.10 -14.82
C TYR A 136 4.99 -3.61 -16.08
N MET A 137 6.27 -3.92 -16.23
CA MET A 137 7.02 -3.65 -17.46
C MET A 137 6.41 -4.40 -18.66
N ASP A 138 6.13 -5.69 -18.52
CA ASP A 138 5.50 -6.49 -19.55
C ASP A 138 4.10 -5.99 -19.91
N LYS A 139 3.34 -5.54 -18.91
CA LYS A 139 2.04 -4.88 -19.13
C LYS A 139 2.19 -3.63 -20.00
N ALA A 140 3.14 -2.75 -19.67
CA ALA A 140 3.38 -1.51 -20.41
C ALA A 140 3.96 -1.78 -21.81
N ALA A 141 4.81 -2.80 -21.96
CA ALA A 141 5.33 -3.30 -23.24
C ALA A 141 4.26 -4.03 -24.09
N ARG A 142 3.11 -4.33 -23.54
CA ARG A 142 1.97 -5.00 -24.18
C ARG A 142 2.25 -6.46 -24.58
N ILE A 143 3.12 -7.10 -23.79
CA ILE A 143 3.45 -8.53 -23.88
C ILE A 143 2.98 -9.31 -22.64
N GLY A 144 2.39 -8.61 -21.66
CA GLY A 144 1.88 -9.22 -20.44
C GLY A 144 0.78 -10.25 -20.70
N ILE A 145 0.75 -11.28 -19.85
CA ILE A 145 -0.27 -12.34 -19.86
C ILE A 145 -1.32 -11.98 -18.81
N ARG A 146 -2.59 -12.00 -19.18
CA ARG A 146 -3.72 -11.72 -18.29
C ARG A 146 -4.30 -13.00 -17.69
N ILE A 147 -5.07 -12.85 -16.63
CA ILE A 147 -5.82 -13.97 -16.03
C ILE A 147 -6.72 -14.65 -17.09
N ALA A 148 -7.39 -13.90 -17.96
CA ALA A 148 -8.20 -14.47 -19.04
C ALA A 148 -7.39 -15.39 -19.97
N ASP A 149 -6.16 -15.01 -20.29
CA ASP A 149 -5.25 -15.83 -21.12
C ASP A 149 -4.81 -17.10 -20.37
N LEU A 150 -4.54 -16.99 -19.08
CA LEU A 150 -4.13 -18.12 -18.23
C LEU A 150 -5.19 -19.22 -18.15
N LEU A 151 -6.48 -18.86 -18.31
CA LEU A 151 -7.59 -19.81 -18.27
C LEU A 151 -7.80 -20.57 -19.58
N ASP A 152 -7.20 -20.11 -20.66
CA ASP A 152 -7.21 -20.76 -21.98
C ASP A 152 -5.82 -21.33 -22.26
N ARG A 153 -5.70 -22.66 -22.27
CA ARG A 153 -4.39 -23.34 -22.34
C ARG A 153 -3.64 -23.01 -23.63
N ASP A 154 -4.35 -22.90 -24.75
CA ASP A 154 -3.71 -22.64 -26.05
C ASP A 154 -3.26 -21.18 -26.14
N ALA A 155 -4.09 -20.23 -25.72
CA ALA A 155 -3.74 -18.81 -25.64
C ALA A 155 -2.58 -18.57 -24.66
N PHE A 156 -2.57 -19.27 -23.53
CA PHE A 156 -1.49 -19.18 -22.55
C PHE A 156 -0.18 -19.74 -23.12
N ALA A 157 -0.21 -20.93 -23.74
CA ALA A 157 0.96 -21.56 -24.33
C ALA A 157 1.60 -20.67 -25.40
N GLU A 158 0.80 -20.14 -26.35
CA GLU A 158 1.29 -19.26 -27.42
C GLU A 158 2.01 -18.01 -26.87
N LYS A 159 1.37 -17.32 -25.91
CA LYS A 159 1.94 -16.11 -25.32
C LYS A 159 3.17 -16.40 -24.46
N LEU A 160 3.14 -17.49 -23.70
CA LEU A 160 4.25 -17.90 -22.85
C LEU A 160 5.47 -18.27 -23.69
N GLU A 161 5.32 -19.07 -24.74
CA GLU A 161 6.41 -19.47 -25.64
C GLU A 161 7.11 -18.26 -26.24
N ARG A 162 6.33 -17.32 -26.80
CA ARG A 162 6.88 -16.06 -27.36
C ARG A 162 7.61 -15.22 -26.31
N ASN A 163 7.05 -15.11 -25.10
CA ASN A 163 7.70 -14.34 -24.04
C ASN A 163 8.97 -15.02 -23.53
N LEU A 164 8.98 -16.36 -23.43
CA LEU A 164 10.16 -17.12 -23.02
C LEU A 164 11.33 -16.98 -23.98
N GLU A 165 11.08 -16.91 -25.28
CA GLU A 165 12.14 -16.69 -26.27
C GLU A 165 12.93 -15.39 -25.97
N GLU A 166 12.21 -14.30 -25.69
CA GLU A 166 12.82 -13.00 -25.36
C GLU A 166 13.45 -13.00 -23.97
N LYS A 167 12.72 -13.50 -22.96
CA LYS A 167 13.18 -13.51 -21.57
C LYS A 167 14.39 -14.42 -21.36
N ASN A 168 14.42 -15.58 -21.98
CA ASN A 168 15.57 -16.48 -21.92
C ASN A 168 16.81 -15.85 -22.58
N ARG A 169 16.63 -15.18 -23.72
CA ARG A 169 17.74 -14.44 -24.33
C ARG A 169 18.33 -13.40 -23.37
N LEU A 170 17.47 -12.68 -22.65
CA LEU A 170 17.89 -11.69 -21.66
C LEU A 170 18.61 -12.36 -20.48
N LEU A 171 18.01 -13.41 -19.90
CA LEU A 171 18.59 -14.16 -18.78
C LEU A 171 19.94 -14.78 -19.11
N GLU A 172 20.04 -15.47 -20.26
CA GLU A 172 21.24 -16.20 -20.65
C GLU A 172 22.36 -15.28 -21.15
N LYS A 173 22.02 -14.28 -22.00
CA LYS A 173 23.04 -13.44 -22.65
C LYS A 173 23.45 -12.21 -21.84
N MET A 174 22.53 -11.64 -21.06
CA MET A 174 22.79 -10.42 -20.31
C MET A 174 23.08 -10.68 -18.84
N TYR A 175 22.38 -11.65 -18.25
CA TYR A 175 22.51 -11.96 -16.81
C TYR A 175 23.29 -13.25 -16.55
N GLU A 176 23.73 -13.96 -17.60
CA GLU A 176 24.52 -15.19 -17.49
C GLU A 176 23.89 -16.22 -16.53
N THR A 177 22.56 -16.34 -16.55
CA THR A 177 21.78 -17.26 -15.74
C THR A 177 20.94 -18.17 -16.61
N GLU A 178 20.51 -19.31 -16.07
CA GLU A 178 19.66 -20.27 -16.76
C GLU A 178 18.29 -19.71 -17.08
N GLY A 179 17.78 -19.98 -18.28
CA GLY A 179 16.44 -19.65 -18.71
C GLY A 179 15.40 -20.69 -18.27
N PHE A 180 14.19 -20.58 -18.77
CA PHE A 180 13.06 -21.45 -18.47
C PHE A 180 12.62 -22.24 -19.71
N LYS A 181 12.15 -23.47 -19.51
CA LYS A 181 11.46 -24.25 -20.54
C LYS A 181 9.97 -24.01 -20.46
N LEU A 182 9.30 -24.11 -21.60
CA LEU A 182 7.85 -23.96 -21.69
C LEU A 182 7.12 -24.94 -20.76
N GLU A 183 7.56 -26.20 -20.78
CA GLU A 183 6.96 -27.29 -20.02
C GLU A 183 7.03 -27.07 -18.52
N ASP A 184 8.08 -26.42 -18.03
CA ASP A 184 8.31 -26.17 -16.61
C ASP A 184 7.29 -25.17 -16.02
N ILE A 185 6.64 -24.37 -16.89
CA ILE A 185 5.72 -23.31 -16.46
C ILE A 185 4.28 -23.61 -16.89
N LEU A 186 4.10 -24.10 -18.13
CA LEU A 186 2.78 -24.17 -18.77
C LEU A 186 1.76 -24.97 -17.95
N ASP A 187 2.07 -26.21 -17.62
CA ASP A 187 1.10 -27.10 -16.98
C ASP A 187 0.86 -26.70 -15.52
N GLU A 188 1.89 -26.34 -14.77
CA GLU A 188 1.79 -25.89 -13.38
C GLU A 188 0.92 -24.63 -13.26
N TYR A 189 1.21 -23.61 -14.08
CA TYR A 189 0.50 -22.33 -14.01
C TYR A 189 -0.90 -22.39 -14.61
N TYR A 190 -1.12 -23.20 -15.63
CA TYR A 190 -2.47 -23.48 -16.13
C TYR A 190 -3.33 -24.14 -15.05
N GLU A 191 -2.78 -25.10 -14.30
CA GLU A 191 -3.49 -25.73 -13.18
C GLU A 191 -3.83 -24.72 -12.08
N TYR A 192 -2.92 -23.81 -11.72
CA TYR A 192 -3.27 -22.71 -10.82
C TYR A 192 -4.41 -21.85 -11.39
N GLY A 193 -4.41 -21.59 -12.68
CA GLY A 193 -5.50 -20.91 -13.38
C GLY A 193 -6.84 -21.63 -13.20
N GLN A 194 -6.88 -22.96 -13.37
CA GLN A 194 -8.10 -23.74 -13.18
C GLN A 194 -8.61 -23.71 -11.74
N GLN A 195 -7.71 -23.72 -10.74
CA GLN A 195 -8.09 -23.62 -9.33
C GLN A 195 -8.75 -22.29 -8.98
N ILE A 196 -8.33 -21.18 -9.61
CA ILE A 196 -8.90 -19.85 -9.37
C ILE A 196 -10.07 -19.49 -10.30
N LYS A 197 -10.32 -20.28 -11.33
CA LYS A 197 -11.30 -20.01 -12.40
C LYS A 197 -12.69 -19.61 -11.87
N LYS A 198 -13.17 -20.27 -10.82
CA LYS A 198 -14.48 -20.01 -10.23
C LYS A 198 -14.66 -18.59 -9.67
N TYR A 199 -13.56 -17.89 -9.37
CA TYR A 199 -13.57 -16.52 -8.86
C TYR A 199 -13.47 -15.47 -9.97
N VAL A 200 -13.07 -15.87 -11.19
CA VAL A 200 -12.72 -14.95 -12.26
C VAL A 200 -13.95 -14.37 -12.94
N CYS A 201 -14.00 -13.06 -13.06
CA CYS A 201 -15.08 -12.31 -13.70
C CYS A 201 -14.59 -10.96 -14.23
N ASP A 202 -15.48 -10.20 -14.88
CA ASP A 202 -15.27 -8.77 -15.12
C ASP A 202 -15.57 -7.97 -13.85
N THR A 203 -14.52 -7.67 -13.10
CA THR A 203 -14.65 -6.95 -11.83
C THR A 203 -15.07 -5.49 -12.01
N SER A 204 -14.88 -4.89 -13.19
CA SER A 204 -15.35 -3.53 -13.46
C SER A 204 -16.88 -3.46 -13.44
N VAL A 205 -17.55 -4.49 -13.96
CA VAL A 205 -19.01 -4.63 -13.87
C VAL A 205 -19.44 -4.75 -12.41
N VAL A 206 -18.84 -5.69 -11.67
CA VAL A 206 -19.17 -5.93 -10.25
C VAL A 206 -19.07 -4.65 -9.42
N LEU A 207 -18.00 -3.86 -9.62
CA LEU A 207 -17.78 -2.64 -8.85
C LEU A 207 -18.71 -1.49 -9.25
N ASN A 208 -18.95 -1.33 -10.56
CA ASN A 208 -19.85 -0.28 -11.03
C ASN A 208 -21.29 -0.55 -10.66
N ASP A 209 -21.76 -1.80 -10.78
CA ASP A 209 -23.12 -2.19 -10.36
C ASP A 209 -23.31 -1.95 -8.86
N ALA A 210 -22.34 -2.35 -8.02
CA ALA A 210 -22.39 -2.11 -6.59
C ALA A 210 -22.49 -0.61 -6.26
N LEU A 211 -21.74 0.25 -6.95
CA LEU A 211 -21.79 1.70 -6.76
C LEU A 211 -23.13 2.28 -7.25
N ASP A 212 -23.66 1.81 -8.37
CA ASP A 212 -24.93 2.28 -8.94
C ASP A 212 -26.13 1.86 -8.08
N GLU A 213 -26.04 0.70 -7.43
CA GLU A 213 -26.98 0.23 -6.40
C GLU A 213 -26.86 0.99 -5.07
N GLY A 214 -25.91 1.89 -4.93
CA GLY A 214 -25.69 2.69 -3.73
C GLY A 214 -24.94 1.96 -2.61
N ARG A 215 -24.34 0.79 -2.89
CA ARG A 215 -23.55 0.01 -1.93
C ARG A 215 -22.26 0.74 -1.56
N ARG A 216 -21.78 0.51 -0.34
CA ARG A 216 -20.53 1.10 0.15
C ARG A 216 -19.34 0.28 -0.33
N VAL A 217 -18.51 0.92 -1.15
CA VAL A 217 -17.31 0.32 -1.73
C VAL A 217 -16.07 0.93 -1.09
N LEU A 218 -15.21 0.08 -0.54
CA LEU A 218 -13.90 0.44 0.01
C LEU A 218 -12.79 0.00 -0.96
N PHE A 219 -11.99 0.94 -1.42
CA PHE A 219 -10.81 0.66 -2.21
C PHE A 219 -9.57 0.65 -1.32
N GLU A 220 -8.95 -0.51 -1.21
CA GLU A 220 -7.79 -0.77 -0.38
C GLU A 220 -6.50 -0.52 -1.16
N GLY A 221 -5.81 0.59 -0.86
CA GLY A 221 -4.51 0.88 -1.41
C GLY A 221 -3.39 0.13 -0.71
N ALA A 222 -2.35 -0.20 -1.45
CA ALA A 222 -1.10 -0.74 -0.94
C ALA A 222 0.02 0.29 -1.08
N GLN A 223 1.14 0.09 -0.37
CA GLN A 223 2.28 1.01 -0.30
C GLN A 223 1.87 2.41 0.22
N GLY A 224 2.53 3.46 -0.24
CA GLY A 224 2.24 4.85 0.11
C GLY A 224 2.42 5.77 -1.10
N VAL A 225 1.82 6.95 -1.03
CA VAL A 225 1.88 7.95 -2.12
C VAL A 225 3.32 8.30 -2.51
N MET A 226 4.23 8.34 -1.54
CA MET A 226 5.65 8.64 -1.82
C MET A 226 6.38 7.50 -2.54
N LEU A 227 5.76 6.35 -2.69
CA LEU A 227 6.22 5.22 -3.50
C LEU A 227 5.51 5.11 -4.86
N ASP A 228 4.65 6.07 -5.22
CA ASP A 228 3.97 6.12 -6.51
C ASP A 228 4.99 6.33 -7.64
N ILE A 229 4.83 5.60 -8.76
CA ILE A 229 5.79 5.65 -9.87
C ILE A 229 5.87 7.03 -10.53
N ASP A 230 4.78 7.79 -10.53
CA ASP A 230 4.70 9.13 -11.14
C ASP A 230 4.91 10.26 -10.13
N GLN A 231 4.36 10.12 -8.93
CA GLN A 231 4.27 11.20 -7.92
C GLN A 231 5.21 10.99 -6.73
N GLY A 232 5.84 9.84 -6.63
CA GLY A 232 6.73 9.49 -5.52
C GLY A 232 8.18 9.90 -5.73
N THR A 233 9.05 9.37 -4.87
CA THR A 233 10.52 9.62 -4.86
C THR A 233 11.24 8.74 -5.89
N TYR A 234 10.90 8.87 -7.15
CA TYR A 234 11.51 8.12 -8.25
C TYR A 234 13.04 8.29 -8.28
N PRO A 235 13.87 7.21 -8.44
CA PRO A 235 13.46 5.84 -8.78
C PRO A 235 13.15 4.93 -7.57
N PHE A 236 13.23 5.43 -6.33
CA PHE A 236 12.94 4.66 -5.12
C PHE A 236 11.43 4.59 -4.87
N VAL A 237 10.73 3.90 -5.76
CA VAL A 237 9.26 3.77 -5.83
C VAL A 237 8.85 2.35 -6.20
N THR A 238 7.56 2.04 -6.05
CA THR A 238 6.96 0.83 -6.64
C THR A 238 6.64 1.07 -8.13
N SER A 239 6.37 0.02 -8.88
CA SER A 239 6.02 0.10 -10.31
C SER A 239 4.52 0.31 -10.56
N SER A 240 3.78 0.77 -9.57
CA SER A 240 2.34 1.00 -9.63
C SER A 240 1.96 2.37 -9.09
N ASN A 241 0.68 2.71 -9.15
CA ASN A 241 0.14 3.98 -8.67
C ASN A 241 -0.66 3.82 -7.38
N PRO A 242 -0.02 3.95 -6.19
CA PRO A 242 -0.70 4.01 -4.89
C PRO A 242 -1.61 5.22 -4.69
N VAL A 243 -1.44 6.29 -5.46
CA VAL A 243 -2.33 7.48 -5.41
C VAL A 243 -3.80 7.10 -5.68
N ALA A 244 -4.74 7.86 -5.16
CA ALA A 244 -6.16 7.56 -5.33
C ALA A 244 -6.61 7.54 -6.80
N GLY A 245 -5.95 8.29 -7.69
CA GLY A 245 -6.15 8.20 -9.14
C GLY A 245 -5.92 6.81 -9.73
N GLY A 246 -5.07 6.00 -9.10
CA GLY A 246 -4.83 4.61 -9.47
C GLY A 246 -6.07 3.73 -9.37
N VAL A 247 -7.05 4.08 -8.53
CA VAL A 247 -8.31 3.34 -8.40
C VAL A 247 -9.07 3.29 -9.71
N THR A 248 -9.18 4.39 -10.42
CA THR A 248 -9.99 4.47 -11.65
C THR A 248 -9.44 3.54 -12.73
N ILE A 249 -8.14 3.49 -12.89
CA ILE A 249 -7.47 2.63 -13.87
C ILE A 249 -7.43 1.19 -13.37
N GLY A 250 -7.12 0.99 -12.09
CA GLY A 250 -6.90 -0.34 -11.51
C GLY A 250 -8.15 -1.10 -11.11
N SER A 251 -9.32 -0.46 -11.14
CA SER A 251 -10.62 -1.10 -10.85
C SER A 251 -11.65 -0.97 -11.98
N GLY A 252 -11.41 -0.09 -12.96
CA GLY A 252 -12.37 0.20 -14.02
C GLY A 252 -13.57 1.03 -13.56
N VAL A 253 -13.44 1.76 -12.45
CA VAL A 253 -14.46 2.66 -11.91
C VAL A 253 -14.18 4.08 -12.38
N GLY A 254 -15.18 4.77 -12.92
CA GLY A 254 -15.03 6.14 -13.39
C GLY A 254 -14.67 7.13 -12.27
N PRO A 255 -13.85 8.17 -12.52
CA PRO A 255 -13.34 9.07 -11.48
C PRO A 255 -14.44 9.81 -10.72
N THR A 256 -15.58 10.11 -11.36
CA THR A 256 -16.72 10.79 -10.73
C THR A 256 -17.45 9.96 -9.69
N LYS A 257 -17.20 8.64 -9.66
CA LYS A 257 -17.76 7.72 -8.66
C LYS A 257 -16.90 7.65 -7.39
N ILE A 258 -15.69 8.22 -7.37
CA ILE A 258 -14.85 8.31 -6.19
C ILE A 258 -15.26 9.53 -5.37
N LYS A 259 -15.65 9.31 -4.08
CA LYS A 259 -16.23 10.35 -3.23
C LYS A 259 -15.32 10.79 -2.10
N HIS A 260 -14.76 9.84 -1.36
CA HIS A 260 -13.93 10.11 -0.20
C HIS A 260 -12.59 9.41 -0.33
N VAL A 261 -11.53 10.12 0.06
CA VAL A 261 -10.17 9.58 0.11
C VAL A 261 -9.63 9.76 1.52
N VAL A 262 -9.39 8.65 2.20
CA VAL A 262 -8.79 8.61 3.52
C VAL A 262 -7.28 8.49 3.38
N GLY A 263 -6.57 9.54 3.75
CA GLY A 263 -5.11 9.52 3.88
C GLY A 263 -4.70 8.97 5.25
N VAL A 264 -4.04 7.82 5.25
CA VAL A 264 -3.50 7.22 6.46
C VAL A 264 -2.07 7.68 6.66
N SER A 265 -1.79 8.26 7.80
CA SER A 265 -0.48 8.78 8.21
C SER A 265 -0.10 8.27 9.58
N LYS A 266 1.18 8.11 9.85
CA LYS A 266 1.68 8.01 11.23
C LYS A 266 1.91 9.40 11.81
N ALA A 267 1.89 9.51 13.12
CA ALA A 267 2.27 10.73 13.85
C ALA A 267 3.77 11.08 13.74
N TYR A 268 4.53 10.24 13.07
CA TYR A 268 5.94 10.40 12.69
C TYR A 268 6.12 9.80 11.30
N THR A 269 7.32 9.78 10.75
CA THR A 269 7.56 9.24 9.42
C THR A 269 8.46 8.01 9.49
N THR A 270 8.15 6.98 8.70
CA THR A 270 9.04 5.83 8.50
C THR A 270 9.30 5.61 7.02
N ARG A 271 10.48 5.09 6.71
CA ARG A 271 10.86 4.70 5.35
C ARG A 271 11.65 3.41 5.36
N VAL A 272 11.28 2.49 4.47
CA VAL A 272 12.06 1.30 4.15
C VAL A 272 12.84 1.57 2.85
N GLY A 273 14.08 1.07 2.78
CA GLY A 273 14.94 1.23 1.61
C GLY A 273 15.65 2.57 1.53
N ASP A 274 16.29 2.78 0.39
CA ASP A 274 17.17 3.92 0.16
C ASP A 274 16.41 5.17 -0.32
N GLY A 275 17.14 6.24 -0.55
CA GLY A 275 16.65 7.52 -1.00
C GLY A 275 16.59 8.59 0.08
N PRO A 276 16.42 9.86 -0.32
CA PRO A 276 16.38 11.00 0.60
C PRO A 276 15.24 10.93 1.59
N PHE A 277 15.51 11.33 2.82
CA PHE A 277 14.55 11.38 3.92
C PHE A 277 14.83 12.63 4.77
N PRO A 278 14.30 13.80 4.41
CA PRO A 278 14.67 15.07 5.02
C PRO A 278 14.53 15.14 6.55
N THR A 279 13.49 14.50 7.10
CA THR A 279 13.21 14.51 8.54
C THR A 279 13.82 13.33 9.30
N GLU A 280 14.71 12.54 8.68
CA GLU A 280 15.30 11.36 9.30
C GLU A 280 16.03 11.68 10.61
N LEU A 281 15.77 10.88 11.63
CA LEU A 281 16.41 10.93 12.94
C LEU A 281 17.47 9.82 13.04
N LYS A 282 18.68 10.22 13.45
CA LYS A 282 19.82 9.31 13.67
C LYS A 282 20.36 9.48 15.10
N ASP A 283 19.48 9.79 16.03
CA ASP A 283 19.76 10.11 17.42
C ASP A 283 18.93 9.21 18.36
N GLU A 284 19.06 9.43 19.65
CA GLU A 284 18.35 8.69 20.70
C GLU A 284 16.82 8.78 20.57
N ILE A 285 16.29 9.90 20.07
CA ILE A 285 14.86 10.08 19.86
C ILE A 285 14.39 9.16 18.72
N GLY A 286 15.15 9.09 17.62
CA GLY A 286 14.88 8.17 16.53
C GLY A 286 14.90 6.71 16.98
N ASP A 287 15.84 6.34 17.84
CA ASP A 287 15.91 4.99 18.41
C ASP A 287 14.73 4.71 19.33
N GLN A 288 14.34 5.66 20.20
CA GLN A 288 13.16 5.54 21.05
C GLN A 288 11.88 5.33 20.24
N ILE A 289 11.64 6.13 19.19
CA ILE A 289 10.47 5.98 18.31
C ILE A 289 10.49 4.60 17.63
N ARG A 290 11.65 4.13 17.18
CA ARG A 290 11.81 2.82 16.52
C ARG A 290 11.46 1.68 17.48
N GLU A 291 11.97 1.71 18.71
CA GLU A 291 11.73 0.67 19.71
C GLU A 291 10.27 0.64 20.16
N VAL A 292 9.73 1.80 20.59
CA VAL A 292 8.35 1.91 21.06
C VAL A 292 7.35 1.60 19.94
N GLY A 293 7.60 2.12 18.74
CA GLY A 293 6.78 1.90 17.55
C GLY A 293 6.96 0.51 16.93
N ARG A 294 7.94 -0.27 17.39
CA ARG A 294 8.33 -1.57 16.81
C ARG A 294 8.57 -1.48 15.31
N GLU A 295 9.32 -0.44 14.93
CA GLU A 295 9.55 -0.12 13.52
C GLU A 295 10.64 -1.02 12.89
N TYR A 296 10.25 -2.28 12.69
CA TYR A 296 11.04 -3.32 12.06
C TYR A 296 10.26 -3.97 10.91
N GLY A 297 10.95 -4.36 9.86
CA GLY A 297 10.34 -5.00 8.70
C GLY A 297 9.71 -6.35 9.08
N THR A 298 8.44 -6.54 8.75
CA THR A 298 7.66 -7.75 9.11
C THR A 298 8.28 -9.04 8.57
N THR A 299 8.93 -8.98 7.40
CA THR A 299 9.53 -10.16 6.76
C THR A 299 11.02 -10.28 7.03
N THR A 300 11.74 -9.16 7.09
CA THR A 300 13.21 -9.14 7.16
C THR A 300 13.75 -8.83 8.54
N GLY A 301 12.92 -8.33 9.46
CA GLY A 301 13.35 -7.84 10.77
C GLY A 301 14.29 -6.61 10.71
N ARG A 302 14.51 -6.02 9.53
CA ARG A 302 15.39 -4.86 9.39
C ARG A 302 14.77 -3.63 10.07
N PRO A 303 15.57 -2.82 10.78
CA PRO A 303 15.10 -1.57 11.36
C PRO A 303 14.66 -0.61 10.26
N ARG A 304 13.48 -0.02 10.43
CA ARG A 304 13.02 1.06 9.55
C ARG A 304 13.73 2.35 9.91
N ARG A 305 13.96 3.18 8.91
CA ARG A 305 14.39 4.56 9.09
C ARG A 305 13.22 5.34 9.66
N VAL A 306 13.47 6.18 10.64
CA VAL A 306 12.46 6.93 11.38
C VAL A 306 12.76 8.42 11.29
N GLY A 307 11.75 9.26 11.24
CA GLY A 307 11.87 10.71 11.22
C GLY A 307 10.65 11.41 11.81
N TRP A 308 10.76 12.70 12.03
CA TRP A 308 9.65 13.54 12.46
C TRP A 308 8.52 13.56 11.41
N PHE A 309 7.31 13.90 11.88
CA PHE A 309 6.18 14.12 10.96
C PHE A 309 6.51 15.20 9.94
N ASP A 310 6.27 14.92 8.67
CA ASP A 310 6.57 15.80 7.56
C ASP A 310 5.28 16.28 6.87
N SER A 311 4.88 17.51 7.16
CA SER A 311 3.67 18.08 6.59
C SER A 311 3.82 18.41 5.09
N VAL A 312 5.05 18.61 4.59
CA VAL A 312 5.31 18.84 3.15
C VAL A 312 4.96 17.58 2.37
N VAL A 313 5.39 16.41 2.86
CA VAL A 313 5.05 15.09 2.30
C VAL A 313 3.53 14.87 2.29
N VAL A 314 2.86 15.13 3.41
CA VAL A 314 1.42 14.89 3.52
C VAL A 314 0.60 15.87 2.69
N ARG A 315 1.02 17.14 2.58
CA ARG A 315 0.41 18.12 1.64
C ARG A 315 0.54 17.67 0.18
N HIS A 316 1.72 17.17 -0.19
CA HIS A 316 1.93 16.58 -1.52
C HIS A 316 0.96 15.41 -1.76
N ALA A 317 0.89 14.46 -0.82
CA ALA A 317 -0.03 13.33 -0.89
C ALA A 317 -1.49 13.77 -1.01
N ARG A 318 -1.91 14.78 -0.23
CA ARG A 318 -3.24 15.40 -0.31
C ARG A 318 -3.54 15.91 -1.72
N ARG A 319 -2.62 16.66 -2.30
CA ARG A 319 -2.78 17.28 -3.62
C ARG A 319 -2.95 16.25 -4.71
N VAL A 320 -2.06 15.23 -4.76
CA VAL A 320 -2.03 14.25 -5.85
C VAL A 320 -3.08 13.15 -5.71
N SER A 321 -3.63 12.96 -4.50
CA SER A 321 -4.67 11.95 -4.24
C SER A 321 -6.05 12.56 -3.93
N GLY A 322 -6.17 13.88 -3.77
CA GLY A 322 -7.44 14.50 -3.40
C GLY A 322 -7.95 14.05 -2.02
N ILE A 323 -7.06 13.91 -1.03
CA ILE A 323 -7.40 13.41 0.30
C ILE A 323 -8.41 14.32 0.99
N THR A 324 -9.53 13.76 1.42
CA THR A 324 -10.65 14.44 2.07
C THR A 324 -10.69 14.24 3.58
N ASP A 325 -10.05 13.18 4.06
CA ASP A 325 -10.10 12.74 5.45
C ASP A 325 -8.73 12.24 5.89
N LEU A 326 -8.26 12.66 7.07
CA LEU A 326 -7.02 12.20 7.66
C LEU A 326 -7.29 11.13 8.72
N SER A 327 -6.57 10.01 8.62
CA SER A 327 -6.39 9.05 9.70
C SER A 327 -4.98 9.13 10.24
N LEU A 328 -4.81 9.58 11.48
CA LEU A 328 -3.51 9.72 12.11
C LEU A 328 -3.28 8.60 13.13
N ASN A 329 -2.31 7.75 12.85
CA ASN A 329 -2.00 6.56 13.64
C ASN A 329 -0.76 6.74 14.51
N SER A 330 -0.63 5.86 15.52
CA SER A 330 0.60 5.70 16.31
C SER A 330 1.00 6.95 17.11
N ILE A 331 0.03 7.74 17.60
CA ILE A 331 0.31 8.89 18.45
C ILE A 331 0.83 8.46 19.84
N ASP A 332 0.45 7.28 20.32
CA ASP A 332 0.95 6.65 21.54
C ASP A 332 2.47 6.47 21.54
N VAL A 333 3.08 6.26 20.37
CA VAL A 333 4.53 6.09 20.21
C VAL A 333 5.33 7.34 20.61
N LEU A 334 4.71 8.52 20.52
CA LEU A 334 5.34 9.80 20.86
C LEU A 334 5.29 10.12 22.37
N THR A 335 4.58 9.32 23.16
CA THR A 335 4.50 9.50 24.62
C THR A 335 5.88 9.46 25.27
N GLY A 336 6.16 10.41 26.16
CA GLY A 336 7.43 10.50 26.88
C GLY A 336 8.51 11.29 26.15
N ILE A 337 8.25 11.83 24.95
CA ILE A 337 9.15 12.75 24.26
C ILE A 337 8.78 14.18 24.70
N GLU A 338 9.73 14.89 25.28
CA GLU A 338 9.50 16.23 25.87
C GLU A 338 9.16 17.29 24.81
N THR A 339 9.90 17.28 23.70
CA THR A 339 9.70 18.24 22.60
C THR A 339 9.51 17.48 21.29
N LEU A 340 8.33 17.64 20.70
CA LEU A 340 8.00 17.10 19.39
C LEU A 340 8.30 18.13 18.31
N LYS A 341 8.63 17.65 17.09
CA LYS A 341 8.87 18.52 15.95
C LYS A 341 8.00 18.09 14.77
N ILE A 342 7.46 19.10 14.08
CA ILE A 342 6.72 18.90 12.81
C ILE A 342 7.48 19.67 11.73
N CYS A 343 7.87 18.99 10.64
CA CYS A 343 8.44 19.67 9.50
C CYS A 343 7.32 20.43 8.74
N VAL A 344 7.48 21.75 8.67
CA VAL A 344 6.47 22.62 8.05
C VAL A 344 6.87 23.10 6.65
N ALA A 345 8.17 23.11 6.35
CA ALA A 345 8.74 23.51 5.07
C ALA A 345 10.15 22.91 4.94
N TYR A 346 10.75 23.07 3.78
CA TYR A 346 12.17 22.78 3.57
C TYR A 346 12.95 24.06 3.27
N ARG A 347 14.21 24.10 3.67
CA ARG A 347 15.18 25.08 3.21
C ARG A 347 16.03 24.44 2.12
N TYR A 348 16.00 25.02 0.93
CA TYR A 348 16.80 24.57 -0.21
C TYR A 348 17.54 25.76 -0.81
N LYS A 349 18.88 25.67 -0.84
CA LYS A 349 19.77 26.78 -1.32
C LYS A 349 19.49 28.14 -0.70
N GLY A 350 19.13 28.14 0.59
CA GLY A 350 18.82 29.38 1.34
C GLY A 350 17.36 29.85 1.23
N GLU A 351 16.58 29.31 0.33
CA GLU A 351 15.17 29.66 0.18
C GLU A 351 14.26 28.66 0.89
N ILE A 352 13.13 29.15 1.40
CA ILE A 352 12.08 28.32 2.00
C ILE A 352 11.15 27.83 0.88
N ILE A 353 10.97 26.53 0.81
CA ILE A 353 10.04 25.88 -0.12
C ILE A 353 9.00 25.06 0.67
N GLU A 354 7.74 25.16 0.27
CA GLU A 354 6.63 24.45 0.90
C GLU A 354 6.14 23.27 0.04
N GLU A 355 6.63 23.19 -1.20
CA GLU A 355 6.30 22.15 -2.15
C GLU A 355 7.35 21.02 -2.14
N PHE A 356 6.89 19.80 -2.33
CA PHE A 356 7.76 18.62 -2.37
C PHE A 356 8.59 18.60 -3.67
N PRO A 357 9.95 18.59 -3.61
CA PRO A 357 10.79 18.63 -4.81
C PRO A 357 10.70 17.35 -5.64
N ALA A 358 10.54 17.47 -6.95
CA ALA A 358 10.59 16.33 -7.87
C ALA A 358 12.01 15.78 -8.07
N SER A 359 13.05 16.62 -7.92
CA SER A 359 14.45 16.21 -8.05
C SER A 359 14.95 15.54 -6.77
N LEU A 360 15.41 14.29 -6.88
CA LEU A 360 16.06 13.58 -5.76
C LEU A 360 17.28 14.31 -5.22
N LYS A 361 18.06 14.94 -6.12
CA LYS A 361 19.23 15.74 -5.71
C LYS A 361 18.78 16.94 -4.87
N ALA A 362 17.76 17.65 -5.33
CA ALA A 362 17.21 18.76 -4.57
C ALA A 362 16.63 18.31 -3.22
N LEU A 363 15.89 17.18 -3.21
CA LEU A 363 15.35 16.63 -1.98
C LEU A 363 16.44 16.22 -0.97
N ALA A 364 17.56 15.67 -1.46
CA ALA A 364 18.70 15.29 -0.62
C ALA A 364 19.45 16.51 -0.03
N GLU A 365 19.36 17.66 -0.68
CA GLU A 365 19.94 18.94 -0.21
C GLU A 365 18.97 19.77 0.64
N CYS A 366 17.70 19.31 0.79
CA CYS A 366 16.70 19.98 1.60
C CYS A 366 16.99 19.81 3.09
N GLU A 367 16.95 20.91 3.82
CA GLU A 367 16.99 20.93 5.28
C GLU A 367 15.56 21.16 5.81
N PRO A 368 15.05 20.30 6.72
CA PRO A 368 13.72 20.49 7.27
C PRO A 368 13.63 21.73 8.15
N VAL A 369 12.56 22.49 7.98
CA VAL A 369 12.20 23.61 8.87
C VAL A 369 11.16 23.11 9.83
N TYR A 370 11.49 23.12 11.10
CA TYR A 370 10.64 22.55 12.16
C TYR A 370 9.86 23.60 12.93
N GLU A 371 8.63 23.25 13.26
CA GLU A 371 7.85 23.82 14.36
C GLU A 371 7.97 22.87 15.55
N GLU A 372 8.30 23.41 16.72
CA GLU A 372 8.42 22.65 17.97
C GLU A 372 7.10 22.72 18.75
N MET A 373 6.72 21.60 19.34
CA MET A 373 5.54 21.46 20.18
C MET A 373 5.87 20.71 21.46
N PRO A 374 5.23 21.07 22.60
CA PRO A 374 5.41 20.29 23.82
C PRO A 374 4.80 18.90 23.68
N GLY A 375 5.53 17.89 24.18
CA GLY A 375 5.04 16.53 24.25
C GLY A 375 4.15 16.26 25.46
N TRP A 376 3.85 14.99 25.68
CA TRP A 376 3.06 14.49 26.83
C TRP A 376 3.72 13.25 27.42
N THR A 377 3.43 12.99 28.69
CA THR A 377 3.98 11.84 29.43
C THR A 377 2.91 10.82 29.84
N GLU A 378 1.64 11.22 29.75
CA GLU A 378 0.51 10.39 30.13
C GLU A 378 0.33 9.22 29.15
N ASP A 379 -0.03 8.06 29.70
CA ASP A 379 -0.45 6.92 28.87
C ASP A 379 -1.80 7.22 28.20
N ILE A 380 -1.80 7.31 26.89
CA ILE A 380 -2.98 7.61 26.08
C ILE A 380 -3.61 6.36 25.42
N THR A 381 -3.06 5.18 25.66
CA THR A 381 -3.47 3.95 24.97
C THR A 381 -4.91 3.52 25.27
N GLY A 382 -5.50 4.03 26.34
CA GLY A 382 -6.88 3.80 26.75
C GLY A 382 -7.89 4.84 26.25
N ALA A 383 -7.44 5.94 25.63
CA ALA A 383 -8.33 7.03 25.23
C ALA A 383 -9.33 6.62 24.15
N GLN A 384 -10.60 6.94 24.38
CA GLN A 384 -11.73 6.64 23.48
C GLN A 384 -12.31 7.89 22.81
N SER A 385 -11.78 9.08 23.14
CA SER A 385 -12.22 10.36 22.59
C SER A 385 -11.08 11.38 22.63
N LEU A 386 -11.21 12.48 21.86
CA LEU A 386 -10.27 13.59 21.93
C LEU A 386 -10.21 14.23 23.34
N SER A 387 -11.34 14.26 24.06
CA SER A 387 -11.41 14.86 25.39
C SER A 387 -10.63 14.11 26.46
N GLU A 388 -10.34 12.81 26.22
CA GLU A 388 -9.54 11.97 27.13
C GLU A 388 -8.05 12.08 26.87
N LEU A 389 -7.64 12.70 25.76
CA LEU A 389 -6.22 12.97 25.49
C LEU A 389 -5.72 14.16 26.31
N PRO A 390 -4.43 14.13 26.74
CA PRO A 390 -3.75 15.30 27.25
C PRO A 390 -3.84 16.48 26.29
N GLU A 391 -3.81 17.69 26.83
CA GLU A 391 -3.93 18.93 26.06
C GLU A 391 -2.88 19.00 24.93
N ASN A 392 -1.63 18.67 25.23
CA ASN A 392 -0.54 18.68 24.25
C ASN A 392 -0.76 17.66 23.12
N ALA A 393 -1.30 16.46 23.43
CA ALA A 393 -1.62 15.47 22.42
C ALA A 393 -2.75 15.95 21.50
N ARG A 394 -3.78 16.59 22.05
CA ARG A 394 -4.85 17.21 21.26
C ARG A 394 -4.33 18.31 20.34
N HIS A 395 -3.51 19.21 20.90
CA HIS A 395 -2.90 20.29 20.12
C HIS A 395 -2.01 19.75 18.98
N TYR A 396 -1.30 18.66 19.22
CA TYR A 396 -0.52 18.00 18.18
C TYR A 396 -1.42 17.50 17.02
N LEU A 397 -2.50 16.79 17.33
CA LEU A 397 -3.46 16.32 16.33
C LEU A 397 -4.10 17.47 15.54
N GLU A 398 -4.52 18.52 16.24
CA GLU A 398 -5.11 19.72 15.62
C GLU A 398 -4.09 20.42 14.72
N ARG A 399 -2.84 20.52 15.16
CA ARG A 399 -1.79 21.18 14.40
C ARG A 399 -1.43 20.42 13.13
N VAL A 400 -1.33 19.09 13.20
CA VAL A 400 -1.14 18.24 12.02
C VAL A 400 -2.28 18.45 11.01
N SER A 401 -3.52 18.46 11.47
CA SER A 401 -4.70 18.72 10.61
C SER A 401 -4.63 20.11 9.95
N GLN A 402 -4.27 21.14 10.69
CA GLN A 402 -4.11 22.51 10.18
C GLN A 402 -2.99 22.60 9.12
N LEU A 403 -1.80 22.08 9.43
CA LEU A 403 -0.63 22.13 8.55
C LEU A 403 -0.82 21.36 7.25
N THR A 404 -1.53 20.24 7.30
CA THR A 404 -1.82 19.43 6.11
C THR A 404 -3.04 19.93 5.35
N GLY A 405 -3.90 20.71 6.00
CA GLY A 405 -5.19 21.18 5.47
C GLY A 405 -6.18 20.03 5.24
N ILE A 406 -6.00 18.90 5.94
CA ILE A 406 -6.89 17.73 5.86
C ILE A 406 -7.63 17.61 7.19
N PRO A 407 -8.97 17.58 7.20
CA PRO A 407 -9.72 17.36 8.43
C PRO A 407 -9.37 16.01 9.06
N LEU A 408 -9.06 16.00 10.35
CA LEU A 408 -8.86 14.78 11.12
C LEU A 408 -10.20 14.05 11.29
N SER A 409 -10.31 12.85 10.77
CA SER A 409 -11.52 12.03 10.85
C SER A 409 -11.34 10.80 11.73
N ILE A 410 -10.12 10.27 11.81
CA ILE A 410 -9.76 9.09 12.59
C ILE A 410 -8.43 9.34 13.27
N PHE A 411 -8.29 8.91 14.51
CA PHE A 411 -6.98 8.82 15.18
C PHE A 411 -6.84 7.50 15.93
N SER A 412 -5.60 7.08 16.17
CA SER A 412 -5.33 5.80 16.81
C SER A 412 -4.25 5.93 17.87
N VAL A 413 -4.55 5.40 19.05
CA VAL A 413 -3.72 5.45 20.27
C VAL A 413 -3.03 4.11 20.59
N GLY A 414 -2.94 3.22 19.62
CA GLY A 414 -2.28 1.92 19.78
C GLY A 414 -2.50 1.00 18.58
N PRO A 415 -1.90 -0.20 18.60
CA PRO A 415 -1.94 -1.13 17.47
C PRO A 415 -3.28 -1.85 17.29
N ASP A 416 -4.08 -1.95 18.35
CA ASP A 416 -5.32 -2.71 18.30
C ASP A 416 -6.44 -1.92 17.61
N ARG A 417 -7.39 -2.66 17.01
CA ARG A 417 -8.58 -2.09 16.38
C ARG A 417 -9.42 -1.26 17.37
N SER A 418 -9.57 -1.73 18.60
CA SER A 418 -10.29 -1.04 19.68
C SER A 418 -9.68 0.31 20.09
N GLN A 419 -8.42 0.56 19.72
CA GLN A 419 -7.69 1.80 19.96
C GLN A 419 -7.80 2.79 18.78
N THR A 420 -8.79 2.59 17.91
CA THR A 420 -9.08 3.45 16.76
C THR A 420 -10.34 4.27 17.05
N ASN A 421 -10.20 5.59 17.03
CA ASN A 421 -11.24 6.55 17.38
C ASN A 421 -11.74 7.27 16.14
N VAL A 422 -13.05 7.30 15.92
CA VAL A 422 -13.69 7.99 14.80
C VAL A 422 -14.29 9.30 15.27
N LEU A 423 -13.81 10.40 14.73
CA LEU A 423 -14.34 11.75 14.97
C LEU A 423 -15.43 12.10 13.97
N ARG A 424 -15.30 11.60 12.75
CA ARG A 424 -16.24 11.83 11.66
C ARG A 424 -16.31 10.61 10.75
N SER A 425 -17.52 10.16 10.46
CA SER A 425 -17.71 9.04 9.52
C SER A 425 -17.15 9.39 8.13
N VAL A 426 -16.39 8.46 7.55
CA VAL A 426 -15.91 8.56 6.18
C VAL A 426 -16.93 8.02 5.16
N TYR A 427 -17.94 7.26 5.62
CA TYR A 427 -19.09 6.81 4.82
C TYR A 427 -20.26 7.78 4.99
N ARG A 428 -20.11 9.01 4.50
CA ARG A 428 -21.15 10.04 4.54
C ARG A 428 -21.68 10.37 3.15
N ALA A 429 -22.89 10.87 3.08
CA ALA A 429 -23.38 11.54 1.87
C ALA A 429 -22.65 12.89 1.71
N ASN A 430 -22.40 13.26 0.49
CA ASN A 430 -21.86 14.60 0.15
C ASN A 430 -22.94 15.65 0.35
#